data_938ab293d07850185849db992b9c19ba
#
_entry.id   938ab293d07850185849db992b9c19ba
#
_cell.length_a   1.000
_cell.length_b   1.000
_cell.length_c   1.000
_cell.angle_alpha   90.00
_cell.angle_beta   90.00
_cell.angle_gamma   90.00
#
_symmetry.space_group_name_H-M   'P 1'
#
loop_
_entity.id
_entity.type
_entity.pdbx_description
1 polymer ?
#
loop_
_entity_poly.entity_id
_entity_poly.type
_entity_poly.pdbx_seq_one_letter_code
_entity_poly.pdbx_strand_id
1 'polypeptide(L)'
;MQFQNPEILYFLLLLITPILVHLFQLQKFVKVPFTNVSFLQKLVQQTRKSSHIKKLLILAIRMLLFSAIVLAFSQPYFSNKNTDLNQHTFIYLDNSLSTNSEGEKGNLLQIAAQEIIENAAKNDSYSLQTNTDYYKKITYDELKKQLLNVQNSSKKADLKSVLLKTNNFKSNQSKTSHKIILISDFQNNYIKEFTNVTSSFSGIKLESSTKNNISIDSVFINSVNTSNSVSYTHLTLPTKRIV
;
A
#
# COMPACT_ATOMS: atom_id res chain seq x y z
N MET A 1 8.18 -14.55 8.64
CA MET A 1 8.26 -14.75 7.18
C MET A 1 6.85 -15.05 6.70
N GLN A 2 6.29 -14.24 5.82
CA GLN A 2 4.95 -14.46 5.24
C GLN A 2 5.10 -14.61 3.73
N PHE A 3 4.15 -15.31 3.10
CA PHE A 3 4.14 -15.51 1.66
C PHE A 3 2.95 -14.75 1.07
N GLN A 4 3.16 -14.05 -0.02
CA GLN A 4 2.08 -13.32 -0.69
C GLN A 4 1.07 -14.28 -1.32
N ASN A 5 1.57 -15.39 -1.87
CA ASN A 5 0.76 -16.42 -2.49
C ASN A 5 1.03 -17.78 -1.84
N PRO A 6 0.45 -18.08 -0.64
CA PRO A 6 0.71 -19.33 0.08
C PRO A 6 0.22 -20.58 -0.66
N GLU A 7 -0.77 -20.43 -1.56
CA GLU A 7 -1.32 -21.53 -2.36
C GLU A 7 -0.27 -22.16 -3.29
N ILE A 8 0.72 -21.36 -3.73
CA ILE A 8 1.81 -21.85 -4.59
C ILE A 8 2.71 -22.85 -3.86
N LEU A 9 2.74 -22.84 -2.54
CA LEU A 9 3.51 -23.81 -1.75
C LEU A 9 3.00 -25.25 -1.94
N TYR A 10 1.75 -25.47 -2.33
CA TYR A 10 1.24 -26.79 -2.65
C TYR A 10 1.98 -27.44 -3.84
N PHE A 11 2.55 -26.63 -4.75
CA PHE A 11 3.39 -27.15 -5.83
C PHE A 11 4.71 -27.79 -5.36
N LEU A 12 5.11 -27.60 -4.08
CA LEU A 12 6.20 -28.37 -3.48
C LEU A 12 5.91 -29.88 -3.50
N LEU A 13 4.64 -30.30 -3.51
CA LEU A 13 4.26 -31.71 -3.69
C LEU A 13 4.76 -32.27 -5.04
N LEU A 14 4.95 -31.44 -6.04
CA LEU A 14 5.48 -31.83 -7.35
C LEU A 14 6.95 -32.29 -7.28
N LEU A 15 7.67 -31.98 -6.18
CA LEU A 15 9.03 -32.50 -5.91
C LEU A 15 9.08 -34.01 -5.77
N ILE A 16 7.92 -34.67 -5.53
CA ILE A 16 7.83 -36.14 -5.52
C ILE A 16 8.16 -36.71 -6.90
N THR A 17 7.83 -35.98 -7.99
CA THR A 17 8.03 -36.46 -9.38
C THR A 17 9.49 -36.75 -9.72
N PRO A 18 10.48 -35.85 -9.50
CA PRO A 18 11.87 -36.17 -9.79
C PRO A 18 12.42 -37.29 -8.91
N ILE A 19 11.90 -37.45 -7.68
CA ILE A 19 12.28 -38.57 -6.80
C ILE A 19 11.80 -39.89 -7.39
N LEU A 20 10.51 -39.96 -7.82
CA LEU A 20 9.93 -41.13 -8.45
C LEU A 20 10.68 -41.50 -9.73
N VAL A 21 10.95 -40.52 -10.60
CA VAL A 21 11.73 -40.73 -11.82
C VAL A 21 13.12 -41.28 -11.51
N HIS A 22 13.78 -40.78 -10.47
CA HIS A 22 15.07 -41.29 -10.06
C HIS A 22 15.01 -42.71 -9.50
N LEU A 23 13.98 -43.00 -8.71
CA LEU A 23 13.75 -44.33 -8.13
C LEU A 23 13.40 -45.37 -9.20
N PHE A 24 12.55 -45.00 -10.16
CA PHE A 24 12.10 -45.86 -11.25
C PHE A 24 13.01 -45.85 -12.49
N GLN A 25 14.23 -45.35 -12.37
CA GLN A 25 15.20 -45.31 -13.45
C GLN A 25 15.53 -46.77 -13.88
N LEU A 26 14.71 -47.30 -14.77
CA LEU A 26 14.85 -48.65 -15.36
C LEU A 26 16.13 -48.68 -16.18
N GLN A 27 17.19 -49.18 -15.59
CA GLN A 27 18.40 -49.48 -16.35
C GLN A 27 18.14 -50.75 -17.16
N LYS A 28 18.09 -50.63 -18.48
CA LYS A 28 18.12 -51.78 -19.37
C LYS A 28 19.56 -52.33 -19.33
N PHE A 29 19.72 -53.49 -18.72
CA PHE A 29 21.00 -54.19 -18.72
C PHE A 29 21.12 -54.94 -20.07
N VAL A 30 22.11 -54.53 -20.86
CA VAL A 30 22.52 -55.28 -22.07
C VAL A 30 23.60 -56.27 -21.61
N LYS A 31 23.32 -57.55 -21.76
CA LYS A 31 24.31 -58.62 -21.49
C LYS A 31 25.31 -58.67 -22.63
N VAL A 32 26.54 -58.24 -22.40
CA VAL A 32 27.66 -58.39 -23.35
C VAL A 32 28.54 -59.49 -22.85
N PRO A 33 28.80 -60.55 -23.61
CA PRO A 33 29.72 -61.63 -23.23
C PRO A 33 31.15 -61.10 -23.26
N PHE A 34 31.86 -61.25 -22.15
CA PHE A 34 33.23 -60.81 -22.00
C PHE A 34 34.12 -61.96 -21.45
N THR A 35 35.28 -62.17 -22.03
CA THR A 35 36.18 -63.32 -21.73
C THR A 35 37.09 -63.08 -20.52
N ASN A 36 37.40 -61.85 -20.10
CA ASN A 36 38.26 -61.58 -18.94
C ASN A 36 37.49 -60.81 -17.83
N VAL A 37 36.91 -61.55 -16.91
CA VAL A 37 36.01 -61.03 -15.88
C VAL A 37 36.77 -60.42 -14.69
N SER A 38 38.01 -60.87 -14.37
CA SER A 38 38.71 -60.41 -13.16
C SER A 38 39.20 -58.99 -13.24
N PHE A 39 39.68 -58.54 -14.39
CA PHE A 39 40.08 -57.16 -14.64
C PHE A 39 38.89 -56.19 -14.63
N LEU A 40 37.78 -56.61 -15.26
CA LEU A 40 36.57 -55.81 -15.29
C LEU A 40 35.94 -55.62 -13.90
N GLN A 41 35.98 -56.59 -13.01
CA GLN A 41 35.40 -56.48 -11.67
C GLN A 41 36.04 -55.34 -10.85
N LYS A 42 37.36 -55.17 -10.94
CA LYS A 42 38.06 -54.06 -10.25
C LYS A 42 37.69 -52.69 -10.80
N LEU A 43 37.57 -52.53 -12.10
CA LEU A 43 37.18 -51.28 -12.74
C LEU A 43 35.70 -50.92 -12.48
N VAL A 44 34.83 -51.90 -12.47
CA VAL A 44 33.39 -51.72 -12.22
C VAL A 44 33.12 -51.32 -10.79
N GLN A 45 33.86 -51.77 -9.78
CA GLN A 45 33.69 -51.34 -8.40
C GLN A 45 34.08 -49.88 -8.21
N GLN A 46 35.15 -49.39 -8.85
CA GLN A 46 35.59 -48.01 -8.76
C GLN A 46 34.61 -47.05 -9.48
N THR A 47 34.11 -47.42 -10.66
CA THR A 47 33.18 -46.59 -11.43
C THR A 47 31.76 -46.55 -10.83
N ARG A 48 31.30 -47.60 -10.16
CA ARG A 48 29.99 -47.64 -9.53
C ARG A 48 29.82 -46.59 -8.42
N LYS A 49 30.81 -46.42 -7.52
CA LYS A 49 30.78 -45.41 -6.46
C LYS A 49 30.69 -44.00 -7.04
N SER A 50 31.51 -43.69 -8.04
CA SER A 50 31.50 -42.36 -8.69
C SER A 50 30.19 -42.07 -9.41
N SER A 51 29.59 -43.06 -10.08
CA SER A 51 28.34 -42.86 -10.80
C SER A 51 27.13 -42.68 -9.88
N HIS A 52 27.09 -43.32 -8.71
CA HIS A 52 26.04 -43.10 -7.71
C HIS A 52 26.07 -41.68 -7.15
N ILE A 53 27.25 -41.17 -6.79
CA ILE A 53 27.40 -39.81 -6.30
C ILE A 53 26.98 -38.80 -7.34
N LYS A 54 27.37 -38.95 -8.61
CA LYS A 54 26.94 -38.08 -9.71
C LYS A 54 25.43 -38.06 -9.90
N LYS A 55 24.79 -39.24 -9.85
CA LYS A 55 23.31 -39.32 -9.97
C LYS A 55 22.58 -38.66 -8.82
N LEU A 56 23.07 -38.83 -7.59
CA LEU A 56 22.51 -38.20 -6.41
C LEU A 56 22.72 -36.68 -6.43
N LEU A 57 23.89 -36.22 -6.89
CA LEU A 57 24.15 -34.78 -7.06
C LEU A 57 23.19 -34.15 -8.10
N ILE A 58 22.97 -34.82 -9.24
CA ILE A 58 22.03 -34.33 -10.25
C ILE A 58 20.59 -34.28 -9.70
N LEU A 59 20.17 -35.28 -8.91
CA LEU A 59 18.89 -35.26 -8.23
C LEU A 59 18.78 -34.06 -7.27
N ALA A 60 19.81 -33.85 -6.44
CA ALA A 60 19.82 -32.73 -5.49
C ALA A 60 19.71 -31.37 -6.19
N ILE A 61 20.44 -31.18 -7.30
CA ILE A 61 20.37 -29.94 -8.09
C ILE A 61 18.97 -29.76 -8.69
N ARG A 62 18.34 -30.80 -9.22
CA ARG A 62 16.97 -30.73 -9.74
C ARG A 62 15.96 -30.36 -8.65
N MET A 63 16.06 -30.97 -7.48
CA MET A 63 15.21 -30.67 -6.33
C MET A 63 15.37 -29.21 -5.88
N LEU A 64 16.62 -28.74 -5.80
CA LEU A 64 16.92 -27.37 -5.42
C LEU A 64 16.34 -26.37 -6.45
N LEU A 65 16.50 -26.65 -7.74
CA LEU A 65 15.98 -25.81 -8.82
C LEU A 65 14.45 -25.69 -8.73
N PHE A 66 13.72 -26.80 -8.61
CA PHE A 66 12.25 -26.77 -8.49
C PHE A 66 11.80 -26.05 -7.21
N SER A 67 12.47 -26.30 -6.07
CA SER A 67 12.14 -25.62 -4.83
C SER A 67 12.38 -24.11 -4.93
N ALA A 68 13.49 -23.70 -5.56
CA ALA A 68 13.80 -22.28 -5.77
C ALA A 68 12.75 -21.59 -6.65
N ILE A 69 12.29 -22.25 -7.72
CA ILE A 69 11.22 -21.72 -8.58
C ILE A 69 9.93 -21.53 -7.77
N VAL A 70 9.50 -22.55 -7.02
CA VAL A 70 8.27 -22.48 -6.21
C VAL A 70 8.39 -21.36 -5.17
N LEU A 71 9.53 -21.23 -4.50
CA LEU A 71 9.77 -20.16 -3.54
C LEU A 71 9.78 -18.79 -4.19
N ALA A 72 10.34 -18.65 -5.39
CA ALA A 72 10.34 -17.38 -6.12
C ALA A 72 8.92 -16.91 -6.47
N PHE A 73 8.07 -17.82 -6.94
CA PHE A 73 6.66 -17.50 -7.24
C PHE A 73 5.81 -17.30 -5.99
N SER A 74 6.16 -17.92 -4.87
CA SER A 74 5.48 -17.73 -3.59
C SER A 74 5.74 -16.35 -2.97
N GLN A 75 6.73 -15.59 -3.49
CA GLN A 75 7.09 -14.23 -3.07
C GLN A 75 7.20 -14.10 -1.55
N PRO A 76 8.23 -14.72 -0.94
CA PRO A 76 8.46 -14.59 0.50
C PRO A 76 8.82 -13.13 0.84
N TYR A 77 8.11 -12.55 1.81
CA TYR A 77 8.44 -11.22 2.33
C TYR A 77 8.59 -11.24 3.85
N PHE A 78 9.49 -10.41 4.33
CA PHE A 78 9.62 -10.21 5.77
C PHE A 78 8.66 -9.10 6.17
N SER A 79 7.53 -9.49 6.75
CA SER A 79 6.66 -8.54 7.41
C SER A 79 7.19 -8.29 8.82
N ASN A 80 7.68 -7.07 9.07
CA ASN A 80 7.94 -6.59 10.42
C ASN A 80 6.63 -6.25 11.17
N LYS A 81 5.52 -6.91 10.80
CA LYS A 81 4.31 -6.80 11.58
C LYS A 81 4.57 -7.50 12.91
N ASN A 82 4.82 -6.72 13.94
CA ASN A 82 4.47 -7.09 15.30
C ASN A 82 2.94 -7.26 15.30
N THR A 83 2.48 -8.45 14.92
CA THR A 83 1.08 -8.80 14.67
C THR A 83 0.22 -8.79 15.94
N ASP A 84 0.81 -8.55 17.11
CA ASP A 84 0.12 -8.54 18.39
C ASP A 84 -0.04 -7.16 19.04
N LEU A 85 0.44 -6.11 18.39
CA LEU A 85 0.19 -4.75 18.86
C LEU A 85 -0.93 -4.15 18.02
N ASN A 86 -2.10 -3.98 18.61
CA ASN A 86 -3.19 -3.19 18.04
C ASN A 86 -2.60 -1.86 17.54
N GLN A 87 -2.43 -1.74 16.24
CA GLN A 87 -1.88 -0.53 15.65
C GLN A 87 -2.93 0.57 15.77
N HIS A 88 -2.51 1.72 16.27
CA HIS A 88 -3.40 2.88 16.30
C HIS A 88 -3.02 3.84 15.19
N THR A 89 -3.92 4.01 14.22
CA THR A 89 -3.70 4.87 13.06
C THR A 89 -4.47 6.18 13.21
N PHE A 90 -3.75 7.29 13.13
CA PHE A 90 -4.34 8.62 13.02
C PHE A 90 -4.49 8.99 11.53
N ILE A 91 -5.71 9.30 11.12
CA ILE A 91 -6.04 9.69 9.75
C ILE A 91 -6.57 11.11 9.78
N TYR A 92 -5.93 12.02 9.06
CA TYR A 92 -6.51 13.31 8.70
C TYR A 92 -7.01 13.22 7.26
N LEU A 93 -8.29 13.47 7.07
CA LEU A 93 -8.94 13.55 5.77
C LEU A 93 -9.44 14.97 5.54
N ASP A 94 -8.83 15.66 4.59
CA ASP A 94 -9.26 16.97 4.16
C ASP A 94 -10.60 16.87 3.41
N ASN A 95 -11.64 17.43 3.99
CA ASN A 95 -12.95 17.52 3.38
C ASN A 95 -13.33 18.95 2.97
N SER A 96 -12.34 19.78 2.64
CA SER A 96 -12.56 21.13 2.13
C SER A 96 -13.29 21.10 0.78
N LEU A 97 -13.82 22.24 0.35
CA LEU A 97 -14.54 22.35 -0.93
C LEU A 97 -13.65 22.01 -2.14
N SER A 98 -12.33 22.15 -2.02
CA SER A 98 -11.40 21.76 -3.09
C SER A 98 -11.41 20.26 -3.39
N THR A 99 -11.68 19.43 -2.38
CA THR A 99 -11.79 17.96 -2.56
C THR A 99 -13.11 17.50 -3.18
N ASN A 100 -14.04 18.46 -3.48
CA ASN A 100 -15.24 18.20 -4.26
C ASN A 100 -14.95 18.09 -5.78
N SER A 101 -13.72 18.35 -6.19
CA SER A 101 -13.31 18.21 -7.59
C SER A 101 -13.42 16.76 -8.06
N GLU A 102 -13.68 16.60 -9.37
CA GLU A 102 -13.75 15.27 -9.99
C GLU A 102 -12.34 14.67 -10.17
N GLY A 103 -12.18 13.46 -9.68
CA GLY A 103 -11.07 12.58 -9.99
C GLY A 103 -11.42 11.60 -11.11
N GLU A 104 -10.56 10.62 -11.37
CA GLU A 104 -10.79 9.63 -12.44
C GLU A 104 -12.03 8.74 -12.21
N LYS A 105 -12.42 8.51 -10.95
CA LYS A 105 -13.51 7.59 -10.57
C LYS A 105 -14.63 8.25 -9.77
N GLY A 106 -14.75 9.56 -9.83
CA GLY A 106 -15.73 10.34 -9.09
C GLY A 106 -15.12 11.44 -8.23
N ASN A 107 -15.84 11.90 -7.22
CA ASN A 107 -15.39 12.95 -6.31
C ASN A 107 -14.17 12.53 -5.49
N LEU A 108 -13.13 13.38 -5.40
CA LEU A 108 -11.88 13.09 -4.71
C LEU A 108 -12.09 12.68 -3.24
N LEU A 109 -13.02 13.34 -2.53
CA LEU A 109 -13.33 13.00 -1.15
C LEU A 109 -13.88 11.58 -1.01
N GLN A 110 -14.77 11.18 -1.93
CA GLN A 110 -15.36 9.84 -1.93
C GLN A 110 -14.34 8.76 -2.27
N ILE A 111 -13.48 9.03 -3.27
CA ILE A 111 -12.38 8.14 -3.64
C ILE A 111 -11.46 7.93 -2.43
N ALA A 112 -11.04 9.02 -1.78
CA ALA A 112 -10.17 8.94 -0.60
C ALA A 112 -10.84 8.16 0.55
N ALA A 113 -12.12 8.40 0.81
CA ALA A 113 -12.86 7.68 1.83
C ALA A 113 -12.94 6.17 1.53
N GLN A 114 -13.20 5.81 0.28
CA GLN A 114 -13.24 4.41 -0.15
C GLN A 114 -11.87 3.73 -0.04
N GLU A 115 -10.81 4.38 -0.49
CA GLU A 115 -9.45 3.85 -0.38
C GLU A 115 -9.03 3.63 1.09
N ILE A 116 -9.43 4.52 1.99
CA ILE A 116 -9.19 4.33 3.43
C ILE A 116 -9.92 3.07 3.91
N ILE A 117 -11.18 2.88 3.55
CA ILE A 117 -12.00 1.72 3.97
C ILE A 117 -11.39 0.41 3.45
N GLU A 118 -10.95 0.38 2.20
CA GLU A 118 -10.38 -0.82 1.56
C GLU A 118 -9.03 -1.22 2.16
N ASN A 119 -8.23 -0.23 2.56
CA ASN A 119 -6.88 -0.47 3.11
C ASN A 119 -6.83 -0.54 4.64
N ALA A 120 -7.93 -0.26 5.33
CA ALA A 120 -7.99 -0.29 6.79
C ALA A 120 -8.10 -1.72 7.33
N ALA A 121 -7.26 -2.07 8.30
CA ALA A 121 -7.31 -3.37 8.95
C ALA A 121 -8.45 -3.45 9.97
N LYS A 122 -9.22 -4.54 9.98
CA LYS A 122 -10.40 -4.69 10.87
C LYS A 122 -10.07 -4.72 12.35
N ASN A 123 -8.85 -5.14 12.70
CA ASN A 123 -8.44 -5.33 14.12
C ASN A 123 -7.71 -4.11 14.69
N ASP A 124 -7.48 -3.07 13.90
CA ASP A 124 -6.78 -1.86 14.33
C ASP A 124 -7.76 -0.84 14.95
N SER A 125 -7.23 0.09 15.73
CA SER A 125 -7.97 1.25 16.21
C SER A 125 -7.59 2.49 15.42
N TYR A 126 -8.55 3.39 15.24
CA TYR A 126 -8.40 4.57 14.38
C TYR A 126 -8.73 5.86 15.13
N SER A 127 -8.09 6.94 14.75
CA SER A 127 -8.56 8.28 15.05
C SER A 127 -8.72 9.03 13.75
N LEU A 128 -9.94 9.44 13.45
CA LEU A 128 -10.27 10.18 12.24
C LEU A 128 -10.45 11.67 12.57
N GLN A 129 -9.74 12.53 11.87
CA GLN A 129 -9.94 13.96 11.90
C GLN A 129 -10.28 14.46 10.51
N THR A 130 -11.37 15.22 10.40
CA THR A 130 -11.73 16.02 9.24
C THR A 130 -11.54 17.51 9.55
N ASN A 131 -11.90 18.40 8.63
CA ASN A 131 -11.87 19.85 8.91
C ASN A 131 -12.90 20.28 9.96
N THR A 132 -13.98 19.50 10.13
CA THR A 132 -15.09 19.79 11.05
C THR A 132 -15.09 18.92 12.28
N ASP A 133 -14.75 17.63 12.14
CA ASP A 133 -15.02 16.63 13.15
C ASP A 133 -13.74 15.91 13.58
N TYR A 134 -13.76 15.40 14.81
CA TYR A 134 -12.67 14.59 15.34
C TYR A 134 -13.20 13.40 16.12
N TYR A 135 -12.93 12.21 15.63
CA TYR A 135 -13.29 10.95 16.26
C TYR A 135 -12.04 10.26 16.80
N LYS A 136 -12.02 10.06 18.12
CA LYS A 136 -10.86 9.50 18.81
C LYS A 136 -11.07 8.04 19.15
N LYS A 137 -10.11 7.18 18.80
CA LYS A 137 -10.06 5.76 19.16
C LYS A 137 -11.34 5.00 18.77
N ILE A 138 -11.69 5.05 17.51
CA ILE A 138 -12.84 4.35 16.94
C ILE A 138 -12.43 3.00 16.35
N THR A 139 -13.38 2.09 16.27
CA THR A 139 -13.24 0.78 15.60
C THR A 139 -13.30 0.93 14.06
N TYR A 140 -12.97 -0.14 13.33
CA TYR A 140 -13.11 -0.17 11.88
C TYR A 140 -14.53 0.11 11.41
N ASP A 141 -15.55 -0.47 12.08
CA ASP A 141 -16.95 -0.29 11.66
C ASP A 141 -17.44 1.15 11.88
N GLU A 142 -17.02 1.77 12.96
CA GLU A 142 -17.28 3.19 13.21
C GLU A 142 -16.55 4.09 12.21
N LEU A 143 -15.27 3.79 11.90
CA LEU A 143 -14.49 4.50 10.88
C LEU A 143 -15.22 4.45 9.54
N LYS A 144 -15.63 3.25 9.10
CA LYS A 144 -16.39 3.05 7.86
C LYS A 144 -17.66 3.87 7.84
N LYS A 145 -18.43 3.86 8.94
CA LYS A 145 -19.67 4.64 9.05
C LYS A 145 -19.42 6.14 8.91
N GLN A 146 -18.37 6.67 9.55
CA GLN A 146 -18.04 8.08 9.48
C GLN A 146 -17.55 8.49 8.09
N LEU A 147 -16.70 7.66 7.44
CA LEU A 147 -16.20 7.91 6.10
C LEU A 147 -17.31 7.89 5.03
N LEU A 148 -18.29 7.01 5.15
CA LEU A 148 -19.44 6.96 4.23
C LEU A 148 -20.35 8.18 4.36
N ASN A 149 -20.37 8.83 5.54
CA ASN A 149 -21.19 10.01 5.81
C ASN A 149 -20.43 11.33 5.70
N VAL A 150 -19.15 11.30 5.35
CA VAL A 150 -18.35 12.53 5.25
C VAL A 150 -18.84 13.40 4.11
N GLN A 151 -19.02 14.70 4.40
CA GLN A 151 -19.45 15.71 3.45
C GLN A 151 -18.40 16.81 3.33
N ASN A 152 -18.40 17.48 2.18
CA ASN A 152 -17.54 18.63 1.98
C ASN A 152 -17.95 19.79 2.89
N SER A 153 -16.98 20.52 3.39
CA SER A 153 -17.14 21.66 4.29
C SER A 153 -16.43 22.88 3.75
N SER A 154 -17.03 24.05 3.94
CA SER A 154 -16.38 25.34 3.69
C SER A 154 -15.30 25.68 4.73
N LYS A 155 -15.29 24.97 5.87
CA LYS A 155 -14.26 25.14 6.88
C LYS A 155 -12.95 24.53 6.43
N LYS A 156 -11.85 25.23 6.67
CA LYS A 156 -10.51 24.76 6.43
C LYS A 156 -9.82 24.53 7.77
N ALA A 157 -9.27 23.36 7.99
CA ALA A 157 -8.52 23.12 9.21
C ALA A 157 -7.16 23.83 9.12
N ASP A 158 -6.72 24.39 10.23
CA ASP A 158 -5.35 24.86 10.35
C ASP A 158 -4.41 23.66 10.52
N LEU A 159 -3.48 23.52 9.59
CA LEU A 159 -2.56 22.37 9.57
C LEU A 159 -1.72 22.29 10.85
N LYS A 160 -1.38 23.43 11.46
CA LYS A 160 -0.69 23.44 12.77
C LYS A 160 -1.51 22.74 13.83
N SER A 161 -2.82 22.97 13.85
CA SER A 161 -3.72 22.31 14.80
C SER A 161 -3.79 20.81 14.58
N VAL A 162 -3.77 20.36 13.32
CA VAL A 162 -3.73 18.94 12.96
C VAL A 162 -2.42 18.31 13.42
N LEU A 163 -1.28 18.95 13.14
CA LEU A 163 0.05 18.47 13.53
C LEU A 163 0.24 18.44 15.05
N LEU A 164 -0.28 19.43 15.77
CA LEU A 164 -0.25 19.41 17.24
C LEU A 164 -1.05 18.24 17.82
N LYS A 165 -2.21 17.92 17.23
CA LYS A 165 -2.99 16.75 17.64
C LYS A 165 -2.26 15.44 17.35
N THR A 166 -1.56 15.32 16.22
CA THR A 166 -0.73 14.15 15.91
C THR A 166 0.42 13.96 16.87
N ASN A 167 1.06 15.05 17.30
CA ASN A 167 2.14 15.01 18.29
C ASN A 167 1.63 14.57 19.67
N ASN A 168 0.51 15.14 20.11
CA ASN A 168 -0.15 14.73 21.35
C ASN A 168 -0.62 13.28 21.32
N PHE A 169 -1.01 12.80 20.15
CA PHE A 169 -1.38 11.40 19.93
C PHE A 169 -0.20 10.46 20.18
N LYS A 170 1.01 10.80 19.71
CA LYS A 170 2.22 10.00 19.93
C LYS A 170 2.68 10.01 21.40
N SER A 171 2.61 11.17 22.08
CA SER A 171 3.15 11.31 23.44
C SER A 171 2.39 10.51 24.49
N ASN A 172 1.11 10.24 24.27
CA ASN A 172 0.23 9.61 25.26
C ASN A 172 0.22 8.07 25.24
N GLN A 173 0.93 7.43 24.31
CA GLN A 173 0.88 5.96 24.16
C GLN A 173 2.25 5.38 23.74
N SER A 174 3.16 5.26 24.68
CA SER A 174 4.54 4.81 24.42
C SER A 174 4.70 3.31 24.07
N LYS A 175 3.65 2.52 24.07
CA LYS A 175 3.71 1.04 23.90
C LYS A 175 3.06 0.51 22.60
N THR A 176 2.38 1.34 21.81
CA THR A 176 1.72 0.93 20.58
C THR A 176 2.41 1.51 19.35
N SER A 177 2.43 0.76 18.26
CA SER A 177 2.91 1.29 16.98
C SER A 177 1.90 2.30 16.44
N HIS A 178 2.38 3.52 16.14
CA HIS A 178 1.53 4.62 15.65
C HIS A 178 1.82 4.90 14.20
N LYS A 179 0.77 4.97 13.40
CA LYS A 179 0.82 5.41 12.00
C LYS A 179 0.03 6.69 11.86
N ILE A 180 0.58 7.68 11.15
CA ILE A 180 -0.08 8.95 10.85
C ILE A 180 -0.21 9.05 9.34
N ILE A 181 -1.42 9.29 8.86
CA ILE A 181 -1.75 9.45 7.45
C ILE A 181 -2.45 10.79 7.29
N LEU A 182 -1.93 11.63 6.41
CA LEU A 182 -2.53 12.91 6.05
C LEU A 182 -2.97 12.85 4.59
N ILE A 183 -4.24 13.08 4.32
CA ILE A 183 -4.85 13.01 2.99
C ILE A 183 -5.45 14.36 2.67
N SER A 184 -4.90 15.03 1.67
CA SER A 184 -5.32 16.38 1.23
C SER A 184 -4.84 16.63 -0.20
N ASP A 185 -5.36 17.67 -0.84
CA ASP A 185 -4.84 18.19 -2.11
C ASP A 185 -3.53 18.98 -1.94
N PHE A 186 -3.10 19.25 -0.71
CA PHE A 186 -1.87 19.95 -0.34
C PHE A 186 -1.61 21.21 -1.17
N GLN A 187 -2.55 22.14 -1.20
CA GLN A 187 -2.39 23.42 -1.88
C GLN A 187 -1.16 24.18 -1.35
N ASN A 188 -0.53 24.99 -2.18
CA ASN A 188 0.78 25.61 -1.97
C ASN A 188 1.06 26.28 -0.61
N ASN A 189 0.03 26.65 0.14
CA ASN A 189 0.18 27.29 1.45
C ASN A 189 0.61 26.34 2.57
N TYR A 190 0.51 25.02 2.36
CA TYR A 190 0.83 24.02 3.37
C TYR A 190 2.32 23.63 3.43
N ILE A 191 3.07 23.82 2.34
CA ILE A 191 4.45 23.32 2.22
C ILE A 191 5.38 23.95 3.25
N LYS A 192 5.19 25.22 3.58
CA LYS A 192 6.01 25.95 4.56
C LYS A 192 5.84 25.45 5.99
N GLU A 193 4.72 24.83 6.31
CA GLU A 193 4.41 24.36 7.67
C GLU A 193 5.00 22.98 7.96
N PHE A 194 5.28 22.18 6.92
CA PHE A 194 5.87 20.84 7.07
C PHE A 194 7.36 20.85 7.41
N THR A 195 8.09 21.92 7.15
CA THR A 195 9.54 22.00 7.37
C THR A 195 9.96 21.86 8.84
N ASN A 196 9.04 22.06 9.79
CA ASN A 196 9.30 22.01 11.23
C ASN A 196 8.69 20.78 11.92
N VAL A 197 8.26 19.75 11.17
CA VAL A 197 7.60 18.57 11.74
C VAL A 197 8.62 17.49 12.06
N THR A 198 8.79 17.20 13.34
CA THR A 198 9.71 16.17 13.85
C THR A 198 9.11 14.74 13.74
N SER A 199 7.84 14.62 13.34
CA SER A 199 7.12 13.35 13.31
C SER A 199 7.12 12.75 11.93
N SER A 200 7.43 11.45 11.81
CA SER A 200 7.22 10.69 10.58
C SER A 200 5.72 10.51 10.32
N PHE A 201 5.24 10.94 9.17
CA PHE A 201 3.87 10.73 8.68
C PHE A 201 3.90 10.35 7.20
N SER A 202 2.82 9.75 6.72
CA SER A 202 2.60 9.49 5.30
C SER A 202 1.61 10.49 4.75
N GLY A 203 2.02 11.29 3.75
CA GLY A 203 1.13 12.20 3.03
C GLY A 203 0.61 11.54 1.75
N ILE A 204 -0.71 11.59 1.53
CA ILE A 204 -1.37 11.16 0.29
C ILE A 204 -1.97 12.39 -0.36
N LYS A 205 -1.46 12.74 -1.54
CA LYS A 205 -1.94 13.88 -2.30
C LYS A 205 -3.11 13.47 -3.17
N LEU A 206 -4.22 14.19 -3.05
CA LEU A 206 -5.36 14.05 -3.94
C LEU A 206 -5.17 14.95 -5.16
N GLU A 207 -5.24 14.39 -6.36
CA GLU A 207 -5.10 15.15 -7.61
C GLU A 207 -6.39 15.08 -8.42
N SER A 208 -6.89 16.28 -8.81
CA SER A 208 -8.04 16.39 -9.69
C SER A 208 -7.66 16.05 -11.14
N SER A 209 -8.57 15.38 -11.84
CA SER A 209 -8.46 15.15 -13.28
C SER A 209 -8.65 16.41 -14.08
N THR A 210 -9.40 17.39 -13.55
CA THR A 210 -9.67 18.68 -14.19
C THR A 210 -8.84 19.78 -13.53
N LYS A 211 -8.02 20.48 -14.32
CA LYS A 211 -7.19 21.62 -13.87
C LYS A 211 -7.85 22.97 -14.06
N ASN A 212 -9.07 23.01 -14.58
CA ASN A 212 -9.79 24.27 -14.82
C ASN A 212 -10.34 24.79 -13.48
N ASN A 213 -9.85 25.94 -13.05
CA ASN A 213 -10.30 26.62 -11.85
C ASN A 213 -10.78 28.02 -12.17
N ILE A 214 -11.89 28.42 -11.58
CA ILE A 214 -12.41 29.78 -11.64
C ILE A 214 -12.37 30.35 -10.23
N SER A 215 -11.66 31.44 -10.05
CA SER A 215 -11.58 32.13 -8.77
C SER A 215 -12.05 33.58 -8.89
N ILE A 216 -12.62 34.08 -7.82
CA ILE A 216 -12.93 35.51 -7.69
C ILE A 216 -11.73 36.14 -6.98
N ASP A 217 -10.92 36.91 -7.72
CA ASP A 217 -9.72 37.54 -7.17
C ASP A 217 -10.09 38.73 -6.27
N SER A 218 -11.06 39.52 -6.65
CA SER A 218 -11.52 40.68 -5.87
C SER A 218 -12.96 41.05 -6.14
N VAL A 219 -13.64 41.54 -5.13
CA VAL A 219 -14.97 42.14 -5.22
C VAL A 219 -14.86 43.53 -4.64
N PHE A 220 -15.23 44.53 -5.42
CA PHE A 220 -15.26 45.91 -4.94
C PHE A 220 -16.60 46.57 -5.31
N ILE A 221 -17.02 47.44 -4.40
CA ILE A 221 -18.22 48.27 -4.63
C ILE A 221 -17.73 49.58 -5.22
N ASN A 222 -18.13 49.86 -6.45
CA ASN A 222 -17.84 51.13 -7.06
C ASN A 222 -18.92 52.13 -6.59
N SER A 223 -18.61 52.90 -5.57
CA SER A 223 -19.50 53.98 -5.10
C SER A 223 -19.38 55.15 -6.05
N VAL A 224 -20.18 55.15 -7.09
CA VAL A 224 -20.38 56.36 -7.88
C VAL A 224 -21.58 57.08 -7.31
N ASN A 225 -21.32 58.22 -6.78
CA ASN A 225 -22.16 59.34 -6.41
C ASN A 225 -23.63 59.23 -6.70
N THR A 226 -24.44 59.32 -5.58
CA THR A 226 -25.65 59.74 -5.88
C THR A 226 -26.66 60.40 -5.14
N SER A 227 -27.16 61.30 -5.62
CA SER A 227 -28.40 61.97 -5.20
C SER A 227 -29.62 61.50 -5.96
N ASN A 228 -29.89 60.40 -6.36
CA ASN A 228 -31.13 59.88 -6.96
C ASN A 228 -30.90 58.64 -7.86
N SER A 229 -30.19 57.65 -7.45
CA SER A 229 -30.05 56.49 -8.28
C SER A 229 -30.36 55.17 -7.60
N VAL A 230 -31.14 54.36 -8.29
CA VAL A 230 -31.30 52.94 -7.97
C VAL A 230 -29.95 52.24 -8.09
N SER A 231 -29.44 51.70 -7.00
CA SER A 231 -28.19 50.99 -6.99
C SER A 231 -28.34 49.63 -7.68
N TYR A 232 -27.77 49.50 -8.85
CA TYR A 232 -27.61 48.21 -9.52
C TYR A 232 -26.23 47.66 -9.15
N THR A 233 -26.17 46.57 -8.42
CA THR A 233 -24.94 45.85 -8.23
C THR A 233 -24.73 44.89 -9.41
N HIS A 234 -23.86 45.24 -10.36
CA HIS A 234 -23.40 44.32 -11.37
C HIS A 234 -22.16 43.60 -10.85
N LEU A 235 -22.26 42.30 -10.66
CA LEU A 235 -21.13 41.45 -10.41
C LEU A 235 -20.55 41.02 -11.77
N THR A 236 -19.51 41.68 -12.23
CA THR A 236 -18.74 41.21 -13.39
C THR A 236 -17.64 40.26 -12.88
N LEU A 237 -17.76 39.00 -13.23
CA LEU A 237 -16.72 38.00 -13.00
C LEU A 237 -15.67 38.10 -14.12
N PRO A 238 -14.47 38.60 -13.87
CA PRO A 238 -13.39 38.45 -14.84
C PRO A 238 -12.99 36.97 -14.90
N THR A 239 -13.46 36.29 -15.93
CA THR A 239 -13.03 34.91 -16.19
C THR A 239 -11.63 34.94 -16.79
N LYS A 240 -10.63 34.78 -15.96
CA LYS A 240 -9.26 34.53 -16.43
C LYS A 240 -9.09 33.03 -16.67
N ARG A 241 -9.16 32.64 -17.94
CA ARG A 241 -8.85 31.28 -18.36
C ARG A 241 -7.32 31.14 -18.28
N ILE A 242 -6.83 30.40 -17.30
CA ILE A 242 -5.43 30.00 -17.25
C ILE A 242 -5.32 28.72 -18.09
N VAL A 243 -4.61 28.81 -19.20
CA VAL A 243 -4.23 27.70 -20.07
C VAL A 243 -3.04 26.97 -19.44
#